data_398154b1a318c5e346926508a639067a
#
_entry.id   398154b1a318c5e346926508a639067a
#
_cell.length_a   1.000
_cell.length_b   1.000
_cell.length_c   1.000
_cell.angle_alpha   90.00
_cell.angle_beta   90.00
_cell.angle_gamma   90.00
#
_symmetry.space_group_name_H-M   'P 1'
#
loop_
_entity.id
_entity.type
_entity.pdbx_description
1 polymer ?
#
loop_
_entity_poly.entity_id
_entity_poly.type
_entity_poly.pdbx_seq_one_letter_code
_entity_poly.pdbx_strand_id
1 'polypeptide(L)'
;MNPRALYGRRAALFAGLLATLLSACAGSPSRYPVPALPVSKLEQLRADALRALPPDENGEFLDTDLVEVFTLDPSLRLDVRYAGSDNFLRAPIYPEARVFLQRPAAEAVVRANQAVQAHGYGLLLFDGYRPWYVTWLFWEATPNEKRDFVANSATGSRHNRGCAIDLSLYDLKTALEVSMPSGYDEFSERAHPNYAGGTAEQRAARDLLRTAMEAEGF
;
A
#
# COMPACT_ATOMS: atom_id res chain seq x y z
N MET A 1 -37.84 64.33 54.67
CA MET A 1 -36.45 64.54 55.13
C MET A 1 -35.64 63.31 54.72
N ASN A 2 -34.68 63.53 53.83
CA ASN A 2 -33.84 62.45 53.22
C ASN A 2 -32.52 62.37 53.95
N PRO A 3 -31.91 61.25 54.20
CA PRO A 3 -30.49 61.19 53.97
C PRO A 3 -30.02 60.03 53.08
N ARG A 4 -29.18 60.38 52.21
CA ARG A 4 -28.44 59.58 51.22
C ARG A 4 -27.49 58.59 51.92
N ALA A 5 -27.55 57.33 51.48
CA ALA A 5 -26.56 56.33 51.81
C ALA A 5 -25.61 56.16 50.61
N LEU A 6 -24.33 56.31 50.88
CA LEU A 6 -23.20 56.14 49.96
C LEU A 6 -22.90 54.63 49.75
N TYR A 7 -22.99 54.16 48.51
CA TYR A 7 -22.51 52.84 48.12
C TYR A 7 -21.11 52.97 47.54
N GLY A 8 -20.14 52.45 48.26
CA GLY A 8 -18.77 52.26 47.77
C GLY A 8 -18.67 51.08 46.83
N ARG A 9 -18.31 51.32 45.59
CA ARG A 9 -18.01 50.28 44.62
C ARG A 9 -16.58 49.77 44.86
N ARG A 10 -16.44 48.51 45.28
CA ARG A 10 -15.17 47.78 45.27
C ARG A 10 -15.01 47.17 43.85
N ALA A 11 -14.00 47.66 43.09
CA ALA A 11 -13.58 47.07 41.85
C ALA A 11 -12.75 45.81 42.16
N ALA A 12 -13.28 44.66 41.77
CA ALA A 12 -12.53 43.43 41.80
C ALA A 12 -11.79 43.29 40.45
N LEU A 13 -10.49 43.37 40.46
CA LEU A 13 -9.60 43.06 39.35
C LEU A 13 -9.54 41.52 39.19
N PHE A 14 -10.22 41.00 38.16
CA PHE A 14 -10.01 39.63 37.70
C PHE A 14 -8.77 39.63 36.79
N ALA A 15 -7.67 39.11 37.30
CA ALA A 15 -6.51 38.75 36.47
C ALA A 15 -6.84 37.40 35.75
N GLY A 16 -7.28 37.51 34.50
CA GLY A 16 -7.49 36.34 33.65
C GLY A 16 -6.13 35.74 33.23
N LEU A 17 -5.81 34.58 33.79
CA LEU A 17 -4.67 33.78 33.34
C LEU A 17 -5.04 33.14 32.00
N LEU A 18 -4.53 33.71 30.90
CA LEU A 18 -4.69 33.12 29.55
C LEU A 18 -3.70 31.96 29.39
N ALA A 19 -4.13 30.76 29.75
CA ALA A 19 -3.37 29.54 29.48
C ALA A 19 -3.46 29.23 27.98
N THR A 20 -2.42 29.58 27.22
CA THR A 20 -2.23 29.15 25.84
C THR A 20 -1.94 27.65 25.84
N LEU A 21 -2.96 26.85 25.57
CA LEU A 21 -2.81 25.44 25.23
C LEU A 21 -2.10 25.36 23.87
N LEU A 22 -0.78 25.19 23.89
CA LEU A 22 -0.02 24.70 22.74
C LEU A 22 -0.46 23.23 22.53
N SER A 23 -1.52 23.05 21.70
CA SER A 23 -1.86 21.76 21.15
C SER A 23 -0.73 21.35 20.22
N ALA A 24 0.20 20.54 20.74
CA ALA A 24 1.16 19.85 19.90
C ALA A 24 0.31 18.93 18.98
N CYS A 25 0.23 19.28 17.70
CA CYS A 25 -0.25 18.38 16.68
C CYS A 25 0.73 17.21 16.64
N ALA A 26 0.52 16.20 17.49
CA ALA A 26 1.08 14.88 17.28
C ALA A 26 0.48 14.39 15.96
N GLY A 27 1.25 14.48 14.88
CA GLY A 27 0.86 13.93 13.58
C GLY A 27 0.45 12.48 13.79
N SER A 28 -0.67 12.07 13.20
CA SER A 28 -1.08 10.67 13.20
C SER A 28 0.12 9.82 12.77
N PRO A 29 0.37 8.67 13.44
CA PRO A 29 1.47 7.81 13.04
C PRO A 29 1.34 7.48 11.55
N SER A 30 2.45 7.60 10.82
CA SER A 30 2.45 7.32 9.38
C SER A 30 1.96 5.89 9.15
N ARG A 31 1.05 5.71 8.20
CA ARG A 31 0.59 4.39 7.73
C ARG A 31 1.77 3.53 7.28
N TYR A 32 2.82 4.17 6.79
CA TYR A 32 4.02 3.49 6.31
C TYR A 32 5.15 3.62 7.33
N PRO A 33 5.72 2.51 7.81
CA PRO A 33 6.77 2.50 8.83
C PRO A 33 8.14 2.98 8.32
N VAL A 34 8.32 3.04 6.99
CA VAL A 34 9.53 3.60 6.38
C VAL A 34 9.44 5.13 6.38
N PRO A 35 10.49 5.84 6.84
CA PRO A 35 10.53 7.29 6.77
C PRO A 35 10.39 7.81 5.33
N ALA A 36 9.66 8.92 5.14
CA ALA A 36 9.61 9.57 3.84
C ALA A 36 11.00 10.05 3.42
N LEU A 37 11.38 9.75 2.18
CA LEU A 37 12.60 10.30 1.61
C LEU A 37 12.42 11.80 1.29
N PRO A 38 13.48 12.61 1.44
CA PRO A 38 13.49 13.95 0.85
C PRO A 38 13.22 13.88 -0.66
N VAL A 39 12.46 14.84 -1.21
CA VAL A 39 12.11 14.87 -2.64
C VAL A 39 13.34 14.77 -3.53
N SER A 40 14.39 15.55 -3.24
CA SER A 40 15.65 15.52 -4.01
C SER A 40 16.35 14.15 -3.99
N LYS A 41 16.26 13.41 -2.86
CA LYS A 41 16.83 12.07 -2.77
C LYS A 41 16.02 11.07 -3.62
N LEU A 42 14.69 11.17 -3.59
CA LEU A 42 13.85 10.31 -4.42
C LEU A 42 14.06 10.57 -5.92
N GLU A 43 14.19 11.83 -6.33
CA GLU A 43 14.49 12.21 -7.71
C GLU A 43 15.86 11.67 -8.16
N GLN A 44 16.87 11.79 -7.29
CA GLN A 44 18.19 11.20 -7.55
C GLN A 44 18.10 9.68 -7.75
N LEU A 45 17.42 8.97 -6.85
CA LEU A 45 17.24 7.51 -6.95
C LEU A 45 16.49 7.10 -8.21
N ARG A 46 15.49 7.87 -8.65
CA ARG A 46 14.79 7.64 -9.92
C ARG A 46 15.72 7.76 -11.12
N ALA A 47 16.52 8.81 -11.13
CA ALA A 47 17.50 9.00 -12.20
C ALA A 47 18.55 7.90 -12.22
N ASP A 48 18.99 7.43 -11.06
CA ASP A 48 19.95 6.31 -10.94
C ASP A 48 19.31 4.99 -11.38
N ALA A 49 18.06 4.72 -10.97
CA ALA A 49 17.31 3.53 -11.36
C ALA A 49 17.19 3.38 -12.88
N LEU A 50 16.92 4.48 -13.59
CA LEU A 50 16.81 4.47 -15.06
C LEU A 50 18.16 4.23 -15.78
N ARG A 51 19.28 4.39 -15.08
CA ARG A 51 20.63 4.10 -15.60
C ARG A 51 21.17 2.75 -15.16
N ALA A 52 20.60 2.19 -14.09
CA ALA A 52 21.00 0.89 -13.58
C ALA A 52 20.65 -0.22 -14.60
N LEU A 53 21.49 -1.24 -14.65
CA LEU A 53 21.27 -2.39 -15.51
C LEU A 53 20.76 -3.57 -14.68
N PRO A 54 19.79 -4.33 -15.21
CA PRO A 54 19.35 -5.56 -14.56
C PRO A 54 20.50 -6.59 -14.51
N PRO A 55 20.45 -7.54 -13.56
CA PRO A 55 21.41 -8.63 -13.55
C PRO A 55 21.28 -9.47 -14.82
N ASP A 56 22.40 -10.03 -15.27
CA ASP A 56 22.40 -10.99 -16.35
C ASP A 56 21.66 -12.26 -15.93
N GLU A 57 20.70 -12.70 -16.73
CA GLU A 57 19.96 -13.94 -16.53
C GLU A 57 20.35 -14.94 -17.61
N ASN A 58 20.74 -16.15 -17.20
CA ASN A 58 21.05 -17.25 -18.09
C ASN A 58 19.95 -18.30 -18.05
N GLY A 59 19.59 -18.86 -19.21
CA GLY A 59 18.58 -19.91 -19.32
C GLY A 59 17.72 -19.76 -20.57
N GLU A 60 16.79 -20.69 -20.72
CA GLU A 60 15.73 -20.61 -21.72
C GLU A 60 14.54 -19.87 -21.12
N PHE A 61 14.05 -18.87 -21.81
CA PHE A 61 12.90 -18.07 -21.41
C PHE A 61 11.77 -18.24 -22.41
N LEU A 62 10.55 -18.25 -21.90
CA LEU A 62 9.35 -18.16 -22.75
C LEU A 62 9.22 -16.76 -23.33
N ASP A 63 8.60 -16.68 -24.48
CA ASP A 63 8.23 -15.39 -25.09
C ASP A 63 7.31 -14.60 -24.14
N THR A 64 7.49 -13.29 -24.13
CA THR A 64 6.69 -12.39 -23.33
C THR A 64 5.28 -12.25 -23.91
N ASP A 65 4.27 -12.57 -23.11
CA ASP A 65 2.84 -12.32 -23.43
C ASP A 65 2.18 -11.57 -22.26
N LEU A 66 2.61 -10.32 -22.04
CA LEU A 66 2.01 -9.43 -21.05
C LEU A 66 0.66 -8.92 -21.54
N VAL A 67 -0.38 -9.19 -20.76
CA VAL A 67 -1.74 -8.73 -21.00
C VAL A 67 -2.22 -7.83 -19.87
N GLU A 68 -3.03 -6.83 -20.19
CA GLU A 68 -3.68 -6.00 -19.20
C GLU A 68 -4.84 -6.77 -18.56
N VAL A 69 -4.74 -7.04 -17.26
CA VAL A 69 -5.65 -7.98 -16.56
C VAL A 69 -7.10 -7.49 -16.58
N PHE A 70 -7.33 -6.18 -16.49
CA PHE A 70 -8.67 -5.56 -16.56
C PHE A 70 -9.39 -5.83 -17.88
N THR A 71 -8.66 -6.04 -18.99
CA THR A 71 -9.28 -6.37 -20.29
C THR A 71 -9.84 -7.78 -20.35
N LEU A 72 -9.36 -8.70 -19.48
CA LEU A 72 -9.84 -10.07 -19.40
C LEU A 72 -11.07 -10.19 -18.48
N ASP A 73 -11.12 -9.38 -17.42
CA ASP A 73 -12.25 -9.36 -16.48
C ASP A 73 -12.47 -7.93 -15.94
N PRO A 74 -13.44 -7.18 -16.50
CA PRO A 74 -13.78 -5.84 -16.03
C PRO A 74 -14.40 -5.77 -14.64
N SER A 75 -14.73 -6.91 -14.00
CA SER A 75 -15.19 -6.95 -12.60
C SER A 75 -14.06 -6.84 -11.59
N LEU A 76 -12.81 -7.00 -12.03
CA LEU A 76 -11.62 -6.70 -11.22
C LEU A 76 -11.56 -5.20 -10.91
N ARG A 77 -11.13 -4.85 -9.71
CA ARG A 77 -10.90 -3.44 -9.34
C ARG A 77 -9.42 -3.12 -9.28
N LEU A 78 -9.07 -1.95 -9.77
CA LEU A 78 -7.70 -1.45 -9.74
C LEU A 78 -7.59 -0.34 -8.67
N ASP A 79 -6.60 -0.49 -7.78
CA ASP A 79 -6.14 0.55 -6.86
C ASP A 79 -4.61 0.57 -6.91
N VAL A 80 -4.07 0.90 -8.10
CA VAL A 80 -2.62 0.87 -8.36
C VAL A 80 -1.93 1.98 -7.59
N ARG A 81 -1.59 1.71 -6.34
CA ARG A 81 -1.10 2.71 -5.36
C ARG A 81 0.23 3.32 -5.78
N TYR A 82 1.03 2.61 -6.57
CA TYR A 82 2.26 3.17 -7.15
C TYR A 82 2.01 4.18 -8.29
N ALA A 83 0.79 4.28 -8.83
CA ALA A 83 0.41 5.36 -9.72
C ALA A 83 0.02 6.66 -8.97
N GLY A 84 -0.14 6.58 -7.65
CA GLY A 84 -0.42 7.69 -6.75
C GLY A 84 0.63 7.82 -5.65
N SER A 85 0.29 8.55 -4.61
CA SER A 85 1.15 8.76 -3.43
C SER A 85 0.83 7.86 -2.24
N ASP A 86 -0.19 6.99 -2.33
CA ASP A 86 -0.58 6.07 -1.26
C ASP A 86 0.26 4.77 -1.30
N ASN A 87 1.57 4.92 -1.17
CA ASN A 87 2.57 3.86 -1.11
C ASN A 87 3.71 4.24 -0.15
N PHE A 88 4.63 3.33 0.13
CA PHE A 88 5.69 3.56 1.12
C PHE A 88 6.67 4.69 0.74
N LEU A 89 6.82 5.01 -0.56
CA LEU A 89 7.62 6.13 -1.05
C LEU A 89 6.87 7.47 -0.99
N ARG A 90 5.55 7.46 -0.79
CA ARG A 90 4.65 8.63 -0.75
C ARG A 90 4.71 9.49 -2.01
N ALA A 91 4.96 8.85 -3.15
CA ALA A 91 5.08 9.51 -4.45
C ALA A 91 4.64 8.60 -5.59
N PRO A 92 4.09 9.15 -6.69
CA PRO A 92 3.79 8.36 -7.88
C PRO A 92 5.07 7.77 -8.48
N ILE A 93 5.05 6.47 -8.77
CA ILE A 93 6.17 5.73 -9.40
C ILE A 93 5.79 5.34 -10.82
N TYR A 94 4.55 4.91 -11.03
CA TYR A 94 4.01 4.59 -12.35
C TYR A 94 3.34 5.81 -13.00
N PRO A 95 3.44 5.95 -14.31
CA PRO A 95 2.73 7.01 -15.03
C PRO A 95 1.23 6.75 -15.16
N GLU A 96 0.79 5.50 -15.07
CA GLU A 96 -0.59 5.06 -15.30
C GLU A 96 -1.00 3.98 -14.29
N ALA A 97 -2.30 3.96 -13.94
CA ALA A 97 -2.89 2.98 -13.04
C ALA A 97 -3.35 1.74 -13.84
N ARG A 98 -2.42 0.95 -14.36
CA ARG A 98 -2.67 -0.26 -15.17
C ARG A 98 -1.93 -1.46 -14.57
N VAL A 99 -2.53 -2.64 -14.67
CA VAL A 99 -1.96 -3.90 -14.17
C VAL A 99 -1.78 -4.87 -15.32
N PHE A 100 -0.55 -5.32 -15.52
CA PHE A 100 -0.19 -6.30 -16.52
C PHE A 100 0.36 -7.55 -15.86
N LEU A 101 0.05 -8.72 -16.44
CA LEU A 101 0.63 -10.01 -16.06
C LEU A 101 0.92 -10.82 -17.34
N GLN A 102 1.80 -11.82 -17.24
CA GLN A 102 1.86 -12.86 -18.28
C GLN A 102 0.49 -13.52 -18.39
N ARG A 103 0.06 -13.84 -19.62
CA ARG A 103 -1.30 -14.36 -19.88
C ARG A 103 -1.70 -15.50 -18.95
N PRO A 104 -0.89 -16.56 -18.70
CA PRO A 104 -1.32 -17.63 -17.80
C PRO A 104 -1.59 -17.15 -16.37
N ALA A 105 -0.78 -16.20 -15.86
CA ALA A 105 -0.97 -15.60 -14.54
C ALA A 105 -2.20 -14.69 -14.51
N ALA A 106 -2.44 -13.91 -15.58
CA ALA A 106 -3.63 -13.06 -15.70
C ALA A 106 -4.92 -13.89 -15.71
N GLU A 107 -4.95 -14.97 -16.46
CA GLU A 107 -6.09 -15.90 -16.51
C GLU A 107 -6.32 -16.59 -15.15
N ALA A 108 -5.26 -16.94 -14.42
CA ALA A 108 -5.35 -17.47 -13.07
C ALA A 108 -5.97 -16.45 -12.09
N VAL A 109 -5.60 -15.16 -12.19
CA VAL A 109 -6.21 -14.08 -11.38
C VAL A 109 -7.72 -13.95 -11.69
N VAL A 110 -8.13 -14.08 -12.96
CA VAL A 110 -9.56 -14.05 -13.33
C VAL A 110 -10.31 -15.21 -12.67
N ARG A 111 -9.76 -16.43 -12.68
CA ARG A 111 -10.40 -17.59 -12.01
C ARG A 111 -10.44 -17.42 -10.50
N ALA A 112 -9.38 -16.90 -9.88
CA ALA A 112 -9.37 -16.58 -8.46
C ALA A 112 -10.44 -15.52 -8.11
N ASN A 113 -10.62 -14.48 -8.97
CA ASN A 113 -11.69 -13.49 -8.81
C ASN A 113 -13.08 -14.15 -8.80
N GLN A 114 -13.34 -15.05 -9.73
CA GLN A 114 -14.60 -15.80 -9.78
C GLN A 114 -14.83 -16.63 -8.50
N ALA A 115 -13.77 -17.24 -7.96
CA ALA A 115 -13.85 -18.01 -6.73
C ALA A 115 -14.25 -17.15 -5.52
N VAL A 116 -13.62 -15.97 -5.35
CA VAL A 116 -13.96 -15.08 -4.22
C VAL A 116 -15.33 -14.41 -4.38
N GLN A 117 -15.82 -14.23 -5.62
CA GLN A 117 -17.16 -13.68 -5.88
C GLN A 117 -18.27 -14.58 -5.31
N ALA A 118 -18.09 -15.90 -5.28
CA ALA A 118 -19.01 -16.82 -4.64
C ALA A 118 -19.16 -16.57 -3.12
N HIS A 119 -18.21 -15.87 -2.52
CA HIS A 119 -18.20 -15.49 -1.10
C HIS A 119 -18.60 -14.02 -0.86
N GLY A 120 -19.01 -13.29 -1.91
CA GLY A 120 -19.43 -11.89 -1.81
C GLY A 120 -18.30 -10.88 -1.89
N TYR A 121 -17.12 -11.27 -2.35
CA TYR A 121 -15.94 -10.42 -2.51
C TYR A 121 -15.50 -10.37 -3.97
N GLY A 122 -14.68 -9.36 -4.31
CA GLY A 122 -13.95 -9.27 -5.56
C GLY A 122 -12.49 -8.95 -5.29
N LEU A 123 -11.61 -9.18 -6.26
CA LEU A 123 -10.19 -8.86 -6.15
C LEU A 123 -9.93 -7.37 -6.40
N LEU A 124 -9.15 -6.76 -5.53
CA LEU A 124 -8.65 -5.38 -5.61
C LEU A 124 -7.14 -5.44 -5.90
N LEU A 125 -6.73 -5.02 -7.09
CA LEU A 125 -5.36 -5.18 -7.60
C LEU A 125 -4.53 -3.93 -7.33
N PHE A 126 -3.35 -4.09 -6.72
CA PHE A 126 -2.43 -3.01 -6.35
C PHE A 126 -1.23 -2.90 -7.28
N ASP A 127 -0.58 -4.04 -7.66
CA ASP A 127 0.59 -4.08 -8.52
C ASP A 127 0.70 -5.44 -9.22
N GLY A 128 1.14 -5.43 -10.48
CA GLY A 128 1.39 -6.63 -11.28
C GLY A 128 2.81 -6.65 -11.85
N TYR A 129 2.97 -6.60 -13.19
CA TYR A 129 4.26 -6.43 -13.80
C TYR A 129 4.90 -5.12 -13.33
N ARG A 130 6.10 -5.26 -12.76
CA ARG A 130 6.91 -4.16 -12.25
C ARG A 130 8.22 -4.14 -13.05
N PRO A 131 8.52 -3.07 -13.80
CA PRO A 131 9.81 -2.94 -14.46
C PRO A 131 10.96 -3.09 -13.46
N TRP A 132 12.06 -3.75 -13.86
CA TRP A 132 13.17 -4.04 -12.93
C TRP A 132 13.75 -2.79 -12.27
N TYR A 133 13.85 -1.67 -12.99
CA TYR A 133 14.36 -0.41 -12.44
C TYR A 133 13.51 0.09 -11.24
N VAL A 134 12.21 -0.25 -11.19
CA VAL A 134 11.35 0.07 -10.04
C VAL A 134 11.70 -0.83 -8.84
N THR A 135 12.00 -2.11 -9.06
CA THR A 135 12.52 -2.99 -8.00
C THR A 135 13.85 -2.47 -7.45
N TRP A 136 14.73 -1.99 -8.32
CA TRP A 136 15.98 -1.35 -7.91
C TRP A 136 15.71 -0.09 -7.06
N LEU A 137 14.80 0.77 -7.51
CA LEU A 137 14.39 1.96 -6.77
C LEU A 137 13.86 1.61 -5.38
N PHE A 138 13.01 0.60 -5.27
CA PHE A 138 12.44 0.16 -3.99
C PHE A 138 13.53 -0.36 -3.05
N TRP A 139 14.46 -1.15 -3.56
CA TRP A 139 15.58 -1.67 -2.80
C TRP A 139 16.47 -0.55 -2.25
N GLU A 140 16.86 0.42 -3.06
CA GLU A 140 17.72 1.53 -2.66
C GLU A 140 17.01 2.55 -1.76
N ALA A 141 15.70 2.69 -1.91
CA ALA A 141 14.88 3.57 -1.09
C ALA A 141 14.56 2.97 0.29
N THR A 142 14.72 1.66 0.46
CA THR A 142 14.37 0.95 1.70
C THR A 142 15.57 0.89 2.64
N PRO A 143 15.43 1.31 3.93
CA PRO A 143 16.45 1.15 4.94
C PRO A 143 16.86 -0.32 5.10
N ASN A 144 18.14 -0.58 5.41
CA ASN A 144 18.68 -1.92 5.47
C ASN A 144 17.90 -2.87 6.38
N GLU A 145 17.43 -2.36 7.53
CA GLU A 145 16.65 -3.11 8.52
C GLU A 145 15.22 -3.47 8.06
N LYS A 146 14.80 -2.97 6.91
CA LYS A 146 13.48 -3.24 6.29
C LYS A 146 13.59 -3.94 4.94
N ARG A 147 14.78 -4.29 4.50
CA ARG A 147 15.00 -4.90 3.17
C ARG A 147 14.43 -6.29 3.02
N ASP A 148 14.10 -6.98 4.11
CA ASP A 148 13.39 -8.26 4.07
C ASP A 148 11.96 -8.15 3.50
N PHE A 149 11.40 -6.92 3.44
CA PHE A 149 10.08 -6.66 2.88
C PHE A 149 10.09 -6.26 1.40
N VAL A 150 11.25 -6.11 0.79
CA VAL A 150 11.39 -5.73 -0.63
C VAL A 150 12.28 -6.73 -1.36
N ALA A 151 11.98 -6.96 -2.64
CA ALA A 151 12.80 -7.85 -3.46
C ALA A 151 14.20 -7.27 -3.67
N ASN A 152 15.22 -8.12 -3.52
CA ASN A 152 16.60 -7.75 -3.82
C ASN A 152 16.78 -7.51 -5.32
N SER A 153 17.20 -6.30 -5.70
CA SER A 153 17.39 -5.94 -7.11
C SER A 153 18.46 -6.76 -7.81
N ALA A 154 19.44 -7.29 -7.08
CA ALA A 154 20.48 -8.14 -7.65
C ALA A 154 19.99 -9.51 -8.12
N THR A 155 18.85 -9.99 -7.57
CA THR A 155 18.22 -11.26 -7.96
C THR A 155 16.90 -11.05 -8.69
N GLY A 156 16.41 -9.81 -8.73
CA GLY A 156 15.14 -9.45 -9.31
C GLY A 156 13.93 -9.92 -8.49
N SER A 157 12.75 -9.74 -9.06
CA SER A 157 11.45 -10.06 -8.48
C SER A 157 10.60 -10.87 -9.46
N ARG A 158 9.68 -11.68 -8.96
CA ARG A 158 8.64 -12.31 -9.80
C ARG A 158 7.76 -11.25 -10.48
N HIS A 159 7.57 -10.08 -9.87
CA HIS A 159 6.90 -8.94 -10.51
C HIS A 159 7.61 -8.49 -11.79
N ASN A 160 8.96 -8.55 -11.84
CA ASN A 160 9.71 -8.17 -13.05
C ASN A 160 9.43 -9.10 -14.22
N ARG A 161 8.93 -10.31 -13.96
CA ARG A 161 8.56 -11.30 -14.98
C ARG A 161 7.06 -11.30 -15.29
N GLY A 162 6.26 -10.46 -14.60
CA GLY A 162 4.80 -10.45 -14.74
C GLY A 162 4.13 -11.71 -14.17
N CYS A 163 4.77 -12.37 -13.18
CA CYS A 163 4.30 -13.62 -12.56
C CYS A 163 4.00 -13.45 -11.06
N ALA A 164 3.87 -12.23 -10.58
CA ALA A 164 3.42 -11.92 -9.23
C ALA A 164 2.42 -10.77 -9.27
N ILE A 165 1.56 -10.72 -8.26
CA ILE A 165 0.54 -9.70 -8.12
C ILE A 165 0.35 -9.35 -6.65
N ASP A 166 0.30 -8.06 -6.35
CA ASP A 166 -0.13 -7.52 -5.06
C ASP A 166 -1.61 -7.20 -5.13
N LEU A 167 -2.40 -7.73 -4.20
CA LEU A 167 -3.84 -7.59 -4.23
C LEU A 167 -4.47 -7.71 -2.85
N SER A 168 -5.74 -7.33 -2.76
CA SER A 168 -6.61 -7.52 -1.61
C SER A 168 -8.00 -7.94 -2.07
N LEU A 169 -8.96 -7.93 -1.14
CA LEU A 169 -10.38 -8.10 -1.43
C LEU A 169 -11.13 -6.77 -1.33
N TYR A 170 -12.20 -6.63 -2.11
CA TYR A 170 -13.24 -5.64 -1.86
C TYR A 170 -14.59 -6.32 -1.67
N ASP A 171 -15.44 -5.75 -0.84
CA ASP A 171 -16.80 -6.25 -0.59
C ASP A 171 -17.73 -5.84 -1.75
N LEU A 172 -18.43 -6.80 -2.37
CA LEU A 172 -19.27 -6.57 -3.55
C LEU A 172 -20.50 -5.69 -3.25
N LYS A 173 -20.95 -5.62 -2.00
CA LYS A 173 -22.14 -4.83 -1.61
C LYS A 173 -21.78 -3.37 -1.35
N THR A 174 -20.67 -3.15 -0.66
CA THR A 174 -20.24 -1.82 -0.23
C THR A 174 -19.23 -1.18 -1.17
N ALA A 175 -18.59 -1.99 -2.01
CA ALA A 175 -17.47 -1.62 -2.86
C ALA A 175 -16.24 -1.09 -2.09
N LEU A 176 -16.12 -1.36 -0.80
CA LEU A 176 -14.99 -0.94 0.03
C LEU A 176 -13.93 -2.05 0.12
N GLU A 177 -12.66 -1.66 0.26
CA GLU A 177 -11.57 -2.58 0.57
C GLU A 177 -11.87 -3.32 1.87
N VAL A 178 -11.65 -4.64 1.87
CA VAL A 178 -11.83 -5.49 3.05
C VAL A 178 -10.63 -5.31 3.98
N SER A 179 -10.91 -5.13 5.28
CA SER A 179 -9.86 -5.00 6.27
C SER A 179 -9.07 -6.31 6.41
N MET A 180 -7.77 -6.24 6.19
CA MET A 180 -6.81 -7.33 6.33
C MET A 180 -6.01 -7.20 7.63
N PRO A 181 -5.27 -8.25 8.08
CA PRO A 181 -4.38 -8.15 9.26
C PRO A 181 -3.31 -7.07 9.12
N SER A 182 -2.84 -6.78 7.90
CA SER A 182 -1.90 -5.70 7.58
C SER A 182 -2.42 -4.81 6.47
N GLY A 183 -1.91 -3.59 6.39
CA GLY A 183 -2.12 -2.72 5.24
C GLY A 183 -1.16 -3.02 4.09
N TYR A 184 -1.43 -2.43 2.92
CA TYR A 184 -0.51 -2.46 1.79
C TYR A 184 0.80 -1.72 2.15
N ASP A 185 1.95 -2.25 1.71
CA ASP A 185 3.28 -1.73 2.04
C ASP A 185 3.56 -1.60 3.56
N GLU A 186 2.88 -2.39 4.39
CA GLU A 186 3.15 -2.43 5.83
C GLU A 186 4.34 -3.34 6.13
N PHE A 187 5.53 -2.74 6.30
CA PHE A 187 6.78 -3.45 6.59
C PHE A 187 6.87 -3.84 8.07
N SER A 188 6.01 -4.77 8.48
CA SER A 188 5.91 -5.25 9.86
C SER A 188 5.58 -6.76 9.91
N GLU A 189 5.69 -7.36 11.10
CA GLU A 189 5.30 -8.76 11.33
C GLU A 189 3.85 -9.06 10.93
N ARG A 190 2.98 -8.05 10.92
CA ARG A 190 1.58 -8.20 10.51
C ARG A 190 1.42 -8.57 9.05
N ALA A 191 2.40 -8.22 8.20
CA ALA A 191 2.42 -8.57 6.77
C ALA A 191 2.80 -10.03 6.51
N HIS A 192 3.28 -10.77 7.50
CA HIS A 192 3.58 -12.19 7.32
C HIS A 192 2.31 -13.03 7.09
N PRO A 193 2.33 -13.98 6.14
CA PRO A 193 1.15 -14.77 5.77
C PRO A 193 0.55 -15.55 6.94
N ASN A 194 1.35 -15.92 7.94
CA ASN A 194 0.93 -16.69 9.11
C ASN A 194 0.75 -15.85 10.37
N TYR A 195 0.66 -14.53 10.25
CA TYR A 195 0.44 -13.66 11.41
C TYR A 195 -0.85 -14.04 12.15
N ALA A 196 -0.71 -14.37 13.44
CA ALA A 196 -1.82 -14.85 14.26
C ALA A 196 -2.67 -13.74 14.89
N GLY A 197 -2.20 -12.48 14.82
CA GLY A 197 -2.90 -11.31 15.36
C GLY A 197 -3.99 -10.79 14.41
N GLY A 198 -4.50 -9.60 14.73
CA GLY A 198 -5.66 -9.04 14.04
C GLY A 198 -6.97 -9.66 14.52
N THR A 199 -8.12 -9.26 13.94
CA THR A 199 -9.42 -9.85 14.27
C THR A 199 -9.65 -11.21 13.59
N ALA A 200 -10.65 -11.96 14.02
CA ALA A 200 -11.03 -13.23 13.38
C ALA A 200 -11.47 -12.99 11.93
N GLU A 201 -12.22 -11.92 11.68
CA GLU A 201 -12.72 -11.52 10.36
C GLU A 201 -11.56 -11.18 9.41
N GLN A 202 -10.55 -10.42 9.88
CA GLN A 202 -9.37 -10.09 9.09
C GLN A 202 -8.58 -11.35 8.69
N ARG A 203 -8.39 -12.28 9.62
CA ARG A 203 -7.72 -13.54 9.32
C ARG A 203 -8.53 -14.41 8.34
N ALA A 204 -9.85 -14.47 8.52
CA ALA A 204 -10.73 -15.22 7.61
C ALA A 204 -10.69 -14.65 6.18
N ALA A 205 -10.69 -13.31 6.03
CA ALA A 205 -10.55 -12.66 4.73
C ALA A 205 -9.19 -12.97 4.07
N ARG A 206 -8.08 -12.87 4.83
CA ARG A 206 -6.75 -13.26 4.36
C ARG A 206 -6.71 -14.72 3.91
N ASP A 207 -7.26 -15.62 4.71
CA ASP A 207 -7.19 -17.06 4.45
C ASP A 207 -8.07 -17.45 3.25
N LEU A 208 -9.23 -16.80 3.07
CA LEU A 208 -10.04 -16.92 1.86
C LEU A 208 -9.26 -16.49 0.62
N LEU A 209 -8.65 -15.28 0.65
CA LEU A 209 -7.85 -14.77 -0.44
C LEU A 209 -6.69 -15.72 -0.78
N ARG A 210 -5.94 -16.16 0.24
CA ARG A 210 -4.85 -17.12 0.07
C ARG A 210 -5.33 -18.39 -0.60
N THR A 211 -6.39 -19.00 -0.09
CA THR A 211 -6.93 -20.25 -0.63
C THR A 211 -7.32 -20.10 -2.11
N ALA A 212 -7.95 -18.99 -2.47
CA ALA A 212 -8.33 -18.74 -3.86
C ALA A 212 -7.11 -18.57 -4.77
N MET A 213 -6.06 -17.88 -4.31
CA MET A 213 -4.83 -17.66 -5.08
C MET A 213 -3.98 -18.94 -5.19
N GLU A 214 -3.81 -19.69 -4.10
CA GLU A 214 -3.05 -20.96 -4.08
C GLU A 214 -3.71 -22.02 -4.96
N ALA A 215 -5.06 -22.07 -5.04
CA ALA A 215 -5.77 -22.96 -5.94
C ALA A 215 -5.47 -22.71 -7.43
N GLU A 216 -5.04 -21.50 -7.76
CA GLU A 216 -4.67 -21.09 -9.12
C GLU A 216 -3.16 -21.06 -9.36
N GLY A 217 -2.35 -21.52 -8.40
CA GLY A 217 -0.91 -21.72 -8.53
C GLY A 217 -0.02 -20.53 -8.13
N PHE A 218 -0.58 -19.54 -7.43
CA PHE A 218 0.19 -18.42 -6.85
C PHE A 218 0.87 -18.80 -5.53
#